data_8c70c531c2977b34f3c3e3fb914cfc30
#
_entry.id   8c70c531c2977b34f3c3e3fb914cfc30
#
_cell.length_a   1.000
_cell.length_b   1.000
_cell.length_c   1.000
_cell.angle_alpha   90.00
_cell.angle_beta   90.00
_cell.angle_gamma   90.00
#
_symmetry.space_group_name_H-M   'P 1'
#
loop_
_entity.id
_entity.type
_entity.pdbx_description
1 polymer ?
#
loop_
_entity_poly.entity_id
_entity_poly.type
_entity_poly.pdbx_seq_one_letter_code
_entity_poly.pdbx_strand_id
1 'polypeptide(L)'
;DHKYDPKQGSVKIILDGQQRITTLYILMTGKIPPYYKEDEISHDIKPLYVNIKTLELEYYKKQMMATNPLWIHITDIFKGNVRKRDVVDQMEKDEGGERISREFENVLDDNFLAIQKIKDRDFKEQIVPTQATVKEAIDIFYIVNAAGVNLTDAELALAQISGYWPEARALFKTKLKKLSKNGFVFKLDFLIYVLLGILHNVGSKMEKLHDSDNNDRIREVWEKLDAEILDYVFNVLKSQAYIDHTKEVNSVYAFVPIIVYTYKKGANKLSQHEIKKMVKWFYYSQIRFRYISQLPQKLDKDLTIIVNEDNPFDKLLNLIALERNLEITSNEFEGVGIQVVVLRLLHTLFRHDRAKNHLVRLELQPVFRGRCMGLHLGHRDHSRQ
;
A
#
# COMPACT_ATOMS: atom_id res chain seq x y z
N ASP A 1 -14.49 -16.29 1.25
CA ASP A 1 -14.72 -17.31 0.22
C ASP A 1 -15.92 -18.18 0.62
N HIS A 2 -17.14 -17.70 0.29
CA HIS A 2 -18.29 -18.57 0.32
C HIS A 2 -18.15 -19.58 -0.83
N LYS A 3 -17.93 -20.83 -0.50
CA LYS A 3 -18.01 -21.91 -1.50
C LYS A 3 -19.42 -21.89 -2.09
N TYR A 4 -19.50 -21.75 -3.39
CA TYR A 4 -20.74 -21.85 -4.14
C TYR A 4 -21.41 -23.21 -3.81
N ASP A 5 -22.66 -23.15 -3.35
CA ASP A 5 -23.48 -24.34 -3.19
C ASP A 5 -24.38 -24.50 -4.43
N PRO A 6 -24.16 -25.52 -5.27
CA PRO A 6 -24.96 -25.78 -6.47
C PRO A 6 -26.46 -25.89 -6.21
N LYS A 7 -26.86 -26.20 -4.97
CA LYS A 7 -28.29 -26.31 -4.57
C LYS A 7 -28.98 -24.95 -4.46
N GLN A 8 -28.23 -23.84 -4.41
CA GLN A 8 -28.79 -22.49 -4.30
C GLN A 8 -29.14 -21.84 -5.66
N GLY A 9 -28.96 -22.58 -6.77
CA GLY A 9 -29.23 -22.06 -8.11
C GLY A 9 -28.09 -21.17 -8.66
N SER A 10 -28.38 -20.42 -9.72
CA SER A 10 -27.39 -19.52 -10.32
C SER A 10 -27.10 -18.32 -9.41
N VAL A 11 -25.83 -18.08 -9.12
CA VAL A 11 -25.36 -16.97 -8.29
C VAL A 11 -24.61 -15.97 -9.17
N LYS A 12 -24.93 -14.69 -9.07
CA LYS A 12 -24.17 -13.62 -9.71
C LYS A 12 -22.96 -13.25 -8.87
N ILE A 13 -21.79 -13.24 -9.46
CA ILE A 13 -20.55 -12.80 -8.82
C ILE A 13 -20.25 -11.39 -9.25
N ILE A 14 -20.08 -10.48 -8.28
CA ILE A 14 -19.74 -9.08 -8.53
C ILE A 14 -18.24 -9.00 -8.79
N LEU A 15 -17.85 -8.67 -10.01
CA LEU A 15 -16.45 -8.50 -10.39
C LEU A 15 -15.93 -7.10 -10.03
N ASP A 16 -16.72 -6.05 -10.25
CA ASP A 16 -16.42 -4.67 -9.88
C ASP A 16 -17.53 -4.05 -9.05
N GLY A 17 -17.19 -2.99 -8.31
CA GLY A 17 -18.12 -2.26 -7.47
C GLY A 17 -18.39 -2.87 -6.10
N GLN A 18 -17.72 -3.95 -5.72
CA GLN A 18 -17.89 -4.60 -4.41
C GLN A 18 -17.78 -3.61 -3.24
N GLN A 19 -16.79 -2.72 -3.23
CA GLN A 19 -16.62 -1.71 -2.18
C GLN A 19 -17.78 -0.71 -2.16
N ARG A 20 -18.25 -0.27 -3.34
CA ARG A 20 -19.37 0.66 -3.46
C ARG A 20 -20.65 0.05 -2.91
N ILE A 21 -20.96 -1.18 -3.31
CA ILE A 21 -22.14 -1.93 -2.83
C ILE A 21 -22.03 -2.22 -1.34
N THR A 22 -20.85 -2.63 -0.86
CA THR A 22 -20.60 -2.85 0.57
C THR A 22 -20.84 -1.57 1.38
N THR A 23 -20.34 -0.44 0.93
CA THR A 23 -20.53 0.85 1.59
C THR A 23 -22.02 1.22 1.63
N LEU A 24 -22.73 1.10 0.52
CA LEU A 24 -24.17 1.35 0.48
C LEU A 24 -24.96 0.40 1.39
N TYR A 25 -24.59 -0.89 1.40
CA TYR A 25 -25.22 -1.85 2.29
C TYR A 25 -25.05 -1.46 3.77
N ILE A 26 -23.84 -1.08 4.16
CA ILE A 26 -23.54 -0.62 5.53
C ILE A 26 -24.33 0.64 5.87
N LEU A 27 -24.32 1.63 4.97
CA LEU A 27 -25.06 2.89 5.18
C LEU A 27 -26.57 2.69 5.29
N MET A 28 -27.13 1.80 4.48
CA MET A 28 -28.58 1.54 4.47
C MET A 28 -29.03 0.63 5.63
N THR A 29 -28.23 -0.36 5.99
CA THR A 29 -28.61 -1.38 6.98
C THR A 29 -27.99 -1.17 8.35
N GLY A 30 -26.90 -0.42 8.45
CA GLY A 30 -26.08 -0.29 9.66
C GLY A 30 -25.42 -1.61 10.06
N LYS A 31 -25.31 -2.57 9.15
CA LYS A 31 -24.74 -3.90 9.41
C LYS A 31 -23.62 -4.19 8.44
N ILE A 32 -22.66 -4.99 8.89
CA ILE A 32 -21.63 -5.56 8.04
C ILE A 32 -22.27 -6.61 7.13
N PRO A 33 -21.95 -6.63 5.82
CA PRO A 33 -22.45 -7.68 4.94
C PRO A 33 -22.04 -9.08 5.42
N PRO A 34 -22.92 -10.09 5.31
CA PRO A 34 -22.72 -11.42 5.91
C PRO A 34 -21.57 -12.22 5.27
N TYR A 35 -21.04 -11.75 4.14
CA TYR A 35 -19.89 -12.38 3.48
C TYR A 35 -18.53 -11.92 4.05
N TYR A 36 -18.48 -10.92 4.94
CA TYR A 36 -17.28 -10.58 5.69
C TYR A 36 -17.20 -11.42 6.97
N LYS A 37 -16.00 -11.93 7.26
CA LYS A 37 -15.72 -12.55 8.56
C LYS A 37 -15.32 -11.48 9.57
N GLU A 38 -15.66 -11.67 10.84
CA GLU A 38 -15.34 -10.71 11.91
C GLU A 38 -13.83 -10.42 12.03
N ASP A 39 -12.98 -11.43 11.77
CA ASP A 39 -11.53 -11.32 11.80
C ASP A 39 -10.93 -10.57 10.60
N GLU A 40 -11.71 -10.36 9.53
CA GLU A 40 -11.31 -9.56 8.36
C GLU A 40 -11.57 -8.07 8.58
N ILE A 41 -12.32 -7.70 9.63
CA ILE A 41 -12.68 -6.32 9.93
C ILE A 41 -11.71 -5.80 10.99
N SER A 42 -10.71 -5.06 10.52
CA SER A 42 -9.64 -4.56 11.39
C SER A 42 -10.03 -3.36 12.28
N HIS A 43 -11.19 -2.76 12.05
CA HIS A 43 -11.62 -1.54 12.75
C HIS A 43 -13.15 -1.49 12.86
N ASP A 44 -13.63 -0.88 13.94
CA ASP A 44 -15.05 -0.55 14.10
C ASP A 44 -15.55 0.33 12.96
N ILE A 45 -16.77 0.05 12.50
CA ILE A 45 -17.44 0.90 11.52
C ILE A 45 -17.69 2.25 12.16
N LYS A 46 -17.02 3.27 11.65
CA LYS A 46 -17.27 4.65 12.10
C LYS A 46 -18.60 5.12 11.58
N PRO A 47 -19.53 5.55 12.46
CA PRO A 47 -20.83 6.04 12.04
C PRO A 47 -20.67 7.32 11.22
N LEU A 48 -21.32 7.35 10.04
CA LEU A 48 -21.33 8.49 9.14
C LEU A 48 -22.57 9.33 9.41
N TYR A 49 -22.37 10.62 9.62
CA TYR A 49 -23.43 11.61 9.84
C TYR A 49 -23.54 12.54 8.65
N VAL A 50 -24.72 13.03 8.41
CA VAL A 50 -25.01 14.07 7.43
C VAL A 50 -25.62 15.28 8.13
N ASN A 51 -25.15 16.46 7.79
CA ASN A 51 -25.82 17.69 8.14
C ASN A 51 -26.99 17.91 7.19
N ILE A 52 -28.21 17.80 7.69
CA ILE A 52 -29.39 17.82 6.84
C ILE A 52 -29.66 19.19 6.20
N LYS A 53 -29.06 20.26 6.70
CA LYS A 53 -29.14 21.60 6.09
C LYS A 53 -28.18 21.75 4.91
N THR A 54 -26.94 21.28 5.06
CA THR A 54 -25.84 21.52 4.08
C THR A 54 -25.51 20.31 3.21
N LEU A 55 -26.01 19.11 3.55
CA LEU A 55 -25.64 17.80 2.98
C LEU A 55 -24.17 17.45 3.17
N GLU A 56 -23.48 18.11 4.10
CA GLU A 56 -22.10 17.79 4.46
C GLU A 56 -22.04 16.45 5.19
N LEU A 57 -21.09 15.61 4.81
CA LEU A 57 -20.88 14.29 5.40
C LEU A 57 -19.64 14.29 6.28
N GLU A 58 -19.78 13.81 7.53
CA GLU A 58 -18.69 13.70 8.48
C GLU A 58 -18.83 12.46 9.37
N TYR A 59 -17.70 11.91 9.82
CA TYR A 59 -17.71 10.91 10.88
C TYR A 59 -18.08 11.57 12.21
N TYR A 60 -18.70 10.80 13.11
CA TYR A 60 -19.17 11.33 14.39
C TYR A 60 -18.08 12.12 15.15
N LYS A 61 -18.38 13.37 15.45
CA LYS A 61 -17.58 14.28 16.26
C LYS A 61 -18.44 14.80 17.43
N LYS A 62 -18.18 14.32 18.64
CA LYS A 62 -19.00 14.64 19.83
C LYS A 62 -19.19 16.14 20.03
N GLN A 63 -18.12 16.93 19.88
CA GLN A 63 -18.17 18.38 20.11
C GLN A 63 -19.11 19.13 19.14
N MET A 64 -19.28 18.61 17.93
CA MET A 64 -20.05 19.27 16.87
C MET A 64 -21.46 18.70 16.72
N MET A 65 -21.67 17.44 17.07
CA MET A 65 -22.88 16.70 16.70
C MET A 65 -23.75 16.31 17.89
N ALA A 66 -23.21 16.25 19.12
CA ALA A 66 -23.95 15.72 20.27
C ALA A 66 -25.20 16.53 20.64
N THR A 67 -25.18 17.85 20.38
CA THR A 67 -26.27 18.77 20.71
C THR A 67 -26.87 19.45 19.49
N ASN A 68 -26.40 19.15 18.29
CA ASN A 68 -26.90 19.80 17.09
C ASN A 68 -27.83 18.86 16.32
N PRO A 69 -29.16 19.11 16.33
CA PRO A 69 -30.14 18.22 15.72
C PRO A 69 -30.07 18.14 14.20
N LEU A 70 -29.31 19.04 13.55
CA LEU A 70 -29.08 19.00 12.11
C LEU A 70 -28.13 17.86 11.66
N TRP A 71 -27.33 17.33 12.59
CA TRP A 71 -26.44 16.20 12.29
C TRP A 71 -27.14 14.89 12.61
N ILE A 72 -27.47 14.14 11.57
CA ILE A 72 -28.22 12.89 11.67
C ILE A 72 -27.36 11.73 11.18
N HIS A 73 -27.38 10.62 11.91
CA HIS A 73 -26.75 9.39 11.45
C HIS A 73 -27.45 8.92 10.17
N ILE A 74 -26.71 8.81 9.08
CA ILE A 74 -27.28 8.58 7.75
C ILE A 74 -28.12 7.30 7.67
N THR A 75 -27.71 6.26 8.41
CA THR A 75 -28.47 5.00 8.50
C THR A 75 -29.87 5.19 9.08
N ASP A 76 -30.05 6.12 10.02
CA ASP A 76 -31.34 6.36 10.63
C ASP A 76 -32.32 7.04 9.66
N ILE A 77 -31.81 7.87 8.75
CA ILE A 77 -32.62 8.42 7.64
C ILE A 77 -33.05 7.28 6.71
N PHE A 78 -32.13 6.37 6.34
CA PHE A 78 -32.45 5.25 5.47
C PHE A 78 -33.44 4.26 6.10
N LYS A 79 -33.39 4.06 7.42
CA LYS A 79 -34.34 3.21 8.15
C LYS A 79 -35.65 3.88 8.46
N GLY A 80 -35.75 5.21 8.29
CA GLY A 80 -36.92 5.98 8.68
C GLY A 80 -37.08 6.16 10.19
N ASN A 81 -35.98 5.99 10.95
CA ASN A 81 -35.94 6.16 12.39
C ASN A 81 -36.02 7.64 12.79
N VAL A 82 -35.57 8.54 11.92
CA VAL A 82 -35.62 10.00 12.11
C VAL A 82 -36.40 10.62 10.96
N ARG A 83 -37.36 11.46 11.28
CA ARG A 83 -38.18 12.21 10.32
C ARG A 83 -37.80 13.69 10.39
N LYS A 84 -38.06 14.43 9.30
CA LYS A 84 -37.88 15.88 9.29
C LYS A 84 -38.51 16.55 10.50
N ARG A 85 -39.78 16.16 10.82
CA ARG A 85 -40.52 16.75 11.91
C ARG A 85 -39.80 16.61 13.26
N ASP A 86 -39.15 15.47 13.50
CA ASP A 86 -38.42 15.24 14.75
C ASP A 86 -37.26 16.24 14.89
N VAL A 87 -36.60 16.59 13.77
CA VAL A 87 -35.53 17.60 13.72
C VAL A 87 -36.07 19.00 13.95
N VAL A 88 -37.16 19.35 13.27
CA VAL A 88 -37.83 20.66 13.44
C VAL A 88 -38.32 20.86 14.86
N ASP A 89 -39.05 19.89 15.41
CA ASP A 89 -39.57 19.94 16.78
C ASP A 89 -38.41 20.07 17.82
N GLN A 90 -37.27 19.46 17.58
CA GLN A 90 -36.11 19.60 18.45
C GLN A 90 -35.43 20.97 18.32
N MET A 91 -35.30 21.51 17.10
CA MET A 91 -34.76 22.85 16.89
C MET A 91 -35.63 23.93 17.51
N GLU A 92 -36.96 23.85 17.32
CA GLU A 92 -37.92 24.79 17.94
C GLU A 92 -37.84 24.76 19.46
N LYS A 93 -37.64 23.58 20.06
CA LYS A 93 -37.40 23.46 21.52
C LYS A 93 -36.11 24.14 21.95
N ASP A 94 -35.03 23.92 21.20
CA ASP A 94 -33.73 24.48 21.53
C ASP A 94 -33.69 26.02 21.40
N GLU A 95 -34.51 26.57 20.51
CA GLU A 95 -34.71 28.03 20.31
C GLU A 95 -35.81 28.62 21.19
N GLY A 96 -36.25 27.93 22.25
CA GLY A 96 -37.23 28.46 23.21
C GLY A 96 -38.66 28.49 22.70
N GLY A 97 -38.98 27.76 21.65
CA GLY A 97 -40.33 27.63 21.07
C GLY A 97 -40.59 28.57 19.88
N GLU A 98 -39.56 29.26 19.41
CA GLU A 98 -39.67 30.02 18.15
C GLU A 98 -39.83 29.08 16.95
N ARG A 99 -40.79 29.40 16.08
CA ARG A 99 -41.03 28.62 14.87
C ARG A 99 -39.94 28.87 13.85
N ILE A 100 -39.45 27.78 13.27
CA ILE A 100 -38.49 27.81 12.16
C ILE A 100 -39.16 28.39 10.91
N SER A 101 -38.40 29.14 10.10
CA SER A 101 -38.92 29.72 8.86
C SER A 101 -39.33 28.61 7.87
N ARG A 102 -40.38 28.87 7.11
CA ARG A 102 -40.90 27.94 6.10
C ARG A 102 -39.86 27.64 5.01
N GLU A 103 -39.03 28.62 4.67
CA GLU A 103 -37.92 28.41 3.71
C GLU A 103 -36.91 27.42 4.23
N PHE A 104 -36.57 27.49 5.52
CA PHE A 104 -35.65 26.54 6.13
C PHE A 104 -36.25 25.12 6.21
N GLU A 105 -37.53 25.00 6.55
CA GLU A 105 -38.21 23.71 6.52
C GLU A 105 -38.22 23.09 5.13
N ASN A 106 -38.39 23.88 4.05
CA ASN A 106 -38.36 23.40 2.69
C ASN A 106 -36.97 22.86 2.33
N VAL A 107 -35.88 23.52 2.76
CA VAL A 107 -34.50 23.02 2.56
C VAL A 107 -34.32 21.66 3.25
N LEU A 108 -34.83 21.51 4.46
CA LEU A 108 -34.76 20.22 5.16
C LEU A 108 -35.54 19.13 4.41
N ASP A 109 -36.74 19.45 3.91
CA ASP A 109 -37.57 18.51 3.12
C ASP A 109 -36.86 18.04 1.88
N ASP A 110 -36.35 18.97 1.09
CA ASP A 110 -35.66 18.69 -0.15
C ASP A 110 -34.41 17.79 0.10
N ASN A 111 -33.66 18.09 1.15
CA ASN A 111 -32.48 17.35 1.52
C ASN A 111 -32.78 15.94 2.05
N PHE A 112 -33.81 15.79 2.92
CA PHE A 112 -34.29 14.49 3.36
C PHE A 112 -34.72 13.62 2.15
N LEU A 113 -35.51 14.22 1.26
CA LEU A 113 -35.98 13.55 0.06
C LEU A 113 -34.84 13.16 -0.87
N ALA A 114 -33.85 14.04 -1.03
CA ALA A 114 -32.66 13.75 -1.85
C ALA A 114 -31.88 12.54 -1.31
N ILE A 115 -31.70 12.43 0.02
CA ILE A 115 -31.04 11.29 0.65
C ILE A 115 -31.87 10.02 0.48
N GLN A 116 -33.17 10.08 0.72
CA GLN A 116 -34.05 8.93 0.60
C GLN A 116 -34.12 8.40 -0.83
N LYS A 117 -34.13 9.28 -1.85
CA LYS A 117 -34.11 8.91 -3.27
C LYS A 117 -32.82 8.17 -3.71
N ILE A 118 -31.79 8.14 -2.88
CA ILE A 118 -30.60 7.32 -3.16
C ILE A 118 -30.97 5.83 -3.26
N LYS A 119 -31.97 5.38 -2.49
CA LYS A 119 -32.47 3.99 -2.54
C LYS A 119 -33.09 3.62 -3.88
N ASP A 120 -33.67 4.60 -4.55
CA ASP A 120 -34.42 4.40 -5.78
C ASP A 120 -33.55 4.54 -7.04
N ARG A 121 -32.24 4.74 -6.85
CA ARG A 121 -31.31 4.85 -7.98
C ARG A 121 -30.98 3.47 -8.54
N ASP A 122 -31.22 3.33 -9.83
CA ASP A 122 -30.84 2.14 -10.57
C ASP A 122 -29.31 2.07 -10.80
N PHE A 123 -28.77 0.87 -10.60
CA PHE A 123 -27.40 0.56 -10.97
C PHE A 123 -27.42 -0.16 -12.32
N LYS A 124 -26.67 0.35 -13.27
CA LYS A 124 -26.45 -0.37 -14.53
C LYS A 124 -25.58 -1.58 -14.28
N GLU A 125 -26.12 -2.76 -14.51
CA GLU A 125 -25.41 -4.02 -14.43
C GLU A 125 -24.86 -4.36 -15.82
N GLN A 126 -23.56 -4.65 -15.89
CA GLN A 126 -22.94 -5.22 -17.08
C GLN A 126 -22.62 -6.69 -16.78
N ILE A 127 -23.26 -7.58 -17.51
CA ILE A 127 -23.14 -9.03 -17.30
C ILE A 127 -22.05 -9.57 -18.23
N VAL A 128 -21.05 -10.22 -17.65
CA VAL A 128 -20.07 -11.02 -18.40
C VAL A 128 -20.73 -12.34 -18.76
N PRO A 129 -20.70 -12.77 -20.04
CA PRO A 129 -21.27 -14.04 -20.45
C PRO A 129 -20.66 -15.21 -19.66
N THR A 130 -21.50 -16.21 -19.33
CA THR A 130 -21.05 -17.40 -18.60
C THR A 130 -20.06 -18.27 -19.40
N GLN A 131 -20.04 -18.12 -20.71
CA GLN A 131 -19.11 -18.80 -21.62
C GLN A 131 -17.76 -18.06 -21.74
N ALA A 132 -17.65 -16.85 -21.21
CA ALA A 132 -16.41 -16.08 -21.27
C ALA A 132 -15.30 -16.83 -20.52
N THR A 133 -14.14 -16.87 -21.14
CA THR A 133 -12.92 -17.37 -20.50
C THR A 133 -12.49 -16.44 -19.36
N VAL A 134 -11.69 -16.93 -18.44
CA VAL A 134 -11.10 -16.11 -17.36
C VAL A 134 -10.38 -14.90 -17.93
N LYS A 135 -9.65 -15.06 -19.02
CA LYS A 135 -8.96 -13.97 -19.72
C LYS A 135 -9.94 -12.90 -20.21
N GLU A 136 -10.98 -13.29 -20.93
CA GLU A 136 -12.01 -12.34 -21.41
C GLU A 136 -12.71 -11.63 -20.26
N ALA A 137 -13.00 -12.32 -19.16
CA ALA A 137 -13.60 -11.70 -17.98
C ALA A 137 -12.65 -10.64 -17.36
N ILE A 138 -11.34 -10.90 -17.32
CA ILE A 138 -10.33 -9.96 -16.84
C ILE A 138 -10.19 -8.77 -17.81
N ASP A 139 -10.20 -9.00 -19.11
CA ASP A 139 -10.12 -7.93 -20.11
C ASP A 139 -11.35 -7.00 -20.03
N ILE A 140 -12.55 -7.57 -19.86
CA ILE A 140 -13.77 -6.79 -19.62
C ILE A 140 -13.66 -5.99 -18.32
N PHE A 141 -13.19 -6.62 -17.24
CA PHE A 141 -12.98 -5.96 -15.97
C PHE A 141 -11.99 -4.78 -16.09
N TYR A 142 -10.94 -4.94 -16.87
CA TYR A 142 -9.97 -3.87 -17.15
C TYR A 142 -10.61 -2.71 -17.91
N ILE A 143 -11.36 -3.00 -19.00
CA ILE A 143 -12.01 -1.96 -19.81
C ILE A 143 -13.03 -1.16 -18.99
N VAL A 144 -13.81 -1.84 -18.16
CA VAL A 144 -14.82 -1.19 -17.30
C VAL A 144 -14.16 -0.30 -16.25
N ASN A 145 -13.05 -0.75 -15.66
CA ASN A 145 -12.32 0.04 -14.65
C ASN A 145 -11.49 1.18 -15.26
N ALA A 146 -11.10 1.11 -16.53
CA ALA A 146 -10.39 2.19 -17.21
C ALA A 146 -11.19 3.51 -17.29
N ALA A 147 -12.51 3.45 -17.18
CA ALA A 147 -13.37 4.63 -17.09
C ALA A 147 -13.50 5.23 -15.69
N GLY A 148 -12.91 4.59 -14.66
CA GLY A 148 -12.96 5.00 -13.26
C GLY A 148 -11.57 5.23 -12.66
N VAL A 149 -11.32 4.68 -11.45
CA VAL A 149 -9.98 4.61 -10.88
C VAL A 149 -9.21 3.51 -11.61
N ASN A 150 -8.23 3.91 -12.40
CA ASN A 150 -7.41 2.95 -13.15
C ASN A 150 -6.71 2.00 -12.21
N LEU A 151 -6.85 0.70 -12.49
CA LEU A 151 -6.01 -0.32 -11.86
C LEU A 151 -4.56 -0.11 -12.30
N THR A 152 -3.66 -0.32 -11.37
CA THR A 152 -2.23 -0.39 -11.72
C THR A 152 -1.96 -1.68 -12.51
N ASP A 153 -0.94 -1.66 -13.36
CA ASP A 153 -0.53 -2.85 -14.11
C ASP A 153 -0.24 -4.04 -13.19
N ALA A 154 0.27 -3.78 -11.98
CA ALA A 154 0.53 -4.81 -10.98
C ALA A 154 -0.77 -5.42 -10.40
N GLU A 155 -1.80 -4.61 -10.20
CA GLU A 155 -3.12 -5.12 -9.76
C GLU A 155 -3.78 -5.97 -10.84
N LEU A 156 -3.62 -5.58 -12.11
CA LEU A 156 -4.09 -6.35 -13.24
C LEU A 156 -3.35 -7.69 -13.35
N ALA A 157 -2.01 -7.68 -13.25
CA ALA A 157 -1.21 -8.90 -13.26
C ALA A 157 -1.62 -9.85 -12.12
N LEU A 158 -1.87 -9.31 -10.92
CA LEU A 158 -2.35 -10.11 -9.80
C LEU A 158 -3.75 -10.69 -10.05
N ALA A 159 -4.65 -9.93 -10.67
CA ALA A 159 -5.99 -10.43 -10.99
C ALA A 159 -5.90 -11.63 -11.94
N GLN A 160 -5.02 -11.57 -12.93
CA GLN A 160 -4.79 -12.66 -13.86
C GLN A 160 -4.12 -13.87 -13.20
N ILE A 161 -3.05 -13.65 -12.39
CA ILE A 161 -2.46 -14.73 -11.60
C ILE A 161 -3.51 -15.40 -10.72
N SER A 162 -4.40 -14.64 -10.09
CA SER A 162 -5.46 -15.18 -9.24
C SER A 162 -6.53 -15.95 -10.03
N GLY A 163 -6.71 -15.66 -11.31
CA GLY A 163 -7.61 -16.40 -12.19
C GLY A 163 -7.15 -17.85 -12.43
N TYR A 164 -5.86 -18.08 -12.48
CA TYR A 164 -5.26 -19.40 -12.67
C TYR A 164 -4.84 -20.05 -11.34
N TRP A 165 -4.50 -19.22 -10.36
CA TRP A 165 -4.07 -19.63 -9.03
C TRP A 165 -4.85 -18.83 -7.96
N PRO A 166 -6.06 -19.28 -7.59
CA PRO A 166 -6.98 -18.53 -6.71
C PRO A 166 -6.39 -18.18 -5.34
N GLU A 167 -5.49 -19.02 -4.80
CA GLU A 167 -4.88 -18.84 -3.50
C GLU A 167 -3.75 -17.80 -3.50
N ALA A 168 -3.23 -17.42 -4.66
CA ALA A 168 -2.05 -16.54 -4.80
C ALA A 168 -2.19 -15.25 -3.98
N ARG A 169 -3.34 -14.59 -4.08
CA ARG A 169 -3.60 -13.32 -3.38
C ARG A 169 -3.54 -13.48 -1.86
N ALA A 170 -4.09 -14.57 -1.34
CA ALA A 170 -4.09 -14.85 0.10
C ALA A 170 -2.67 -15.18 0.59
N LEU A 171 -1.92 -15.98 -0.16
CA LEU A 171 -0.53 -16.33 0.15
C LEU A 171 0.36 -15.08 0.15
N PHE A 172 0.25 -14.23 -0.89
CA PHE A 172 1.01 -12.97 -0.97
C PHE A 172 0.71 -12.04 0.20
N LYS A 173 -0.57 -11.85 0.54
CA LYS A 173 -0.98 -11.04 1.69
C LYS A 173 -0.44 -11.61 3.02
N THR A 174 -0.46 -12.92 3.19
CA THR A 174 0.06 -13.59 4.38
C THR A 174 1.57 -13.35 4.54
N LYS A 175 2.34 -13.49 3.46
CA LYS A 175 3.78 -13.20 3.48
C LYS A 175 4.05 -11.73 3.77
N LEU A 176 3.33 -10.81 3.12
CA LEU A 176 3.47 -9.37 3.38
C LEU A 176 3.15 -9.02 4.83
N LYS A 177 2.13 -9.64 5.43
CA LYS A 177 1.81 -9.48 6.86
C LYS A 177 2.93 -10.00 7.77
N LYS A 178 3.57 -11.13 7.41
CA LYS A 178 4.74 -11.67 8.13
C LYS A 178 5.93 -10.71 8.04
N LEU A 179 6.24 -10.20 6.84
CA LEU A 179 7.32 -9.25 6.63
C LEU A 179 7.07 -7.92 7.37
N SER A 180 5.84 -7.44 7.37
CA SER A 180 5.43 -6.22 8.09
C SER A 180 5.66 -6.31 9.60
N LYS A 181 5.40 -7.47 10.22
CA LYS A 181 5.71 -7.72 11.64
C LYS A 181 7.21 -7.60 11.94
N ASN A 182 8.04 -7.83 10.93
CA ASN A 182 9.49 -7.74 11.02
C ASN A 182 10.06 -6.37 10.57
N GLY A 183 9.20 -5.35 10.39
CA GLY A 183 9.59 -4.00 9.99
C GLY A 183 9.53 -3.73 8.47
N PHE A 184 9.34 -4.75 7.64
CA PHE A 184 9.33 -4.61 6.19
C PHE A 184 7.91 -4.54 5.65
N VAL A 185 7.41 -3.32 5.46
CA VAL A 185 6.06 -3.04 4.98
C VAL A 185 6.09 -2.81 3.47
N PHE A 186 5.39 -3.66 2.72
CA PHE A 186 5.27 -3.55 1.26
C PHE A 186 3.82 -3.54 0.83
N LYS A 187 3.59 -2.93 -0.32
CA LYS A 187 2.35 -3.11 -1.07
C LYS A 187 2.41 -4.40 -1.90
N LEU A 188 1.27 -4.83 -2.38
CA LEU A 188 1.16 -6.08 -3.14
C LEU A 188 1.90 -6.01 -4.49
N ASP A 189 1.93 -4.82 -5.11
CA ASP A 189 2.66 -4.55 -6.35
C ASP A 189 4.16 -4.88 -6.25
N PHE A 190 4.76 -4.69 -5.08
CA PHE A 190 6.17 -5.06 -4.85
C PHE A 190 6.46 -6.52 -5.20
N LEU A 191 5.60 -7.45 -4.75
CA LEU A 191 5.76 -8.87 -5.06
C LEU A 191 5.58 -9.17 -6.55
N ILE A 192 4.69 -8.44 -7.20
CA ILE A 192 4.49 -8.56 -8.65
C ILE A 192 5.75 -8.13 -9.42
N TYR A 193 6.40 -7.03 -9.02
CA TYR A 193 7.70 -6.63 -9.58
C TYR A 193 8.79 -7.69 -9.35
N VAL A 194 8.81 -8.33 -8.18
CA VAL A 194 9.75 -9.40 -7.87
C VAL A 194 9.51 -10.62 -8.79
N LEU A 195 8.27 -11.05 -8.93
CA LEU A 195 7.89 -12.16 -9.83
C LEU A 195 8.25 -11.86 -11.28
N LEU A 196 7.90 -10.66 -11.76
CA LEU A 196 8.22 -10.21 -13.11
C LEU A 196 9.73 -10.22 -13.35
N GLY A 197 10.49 -9.72 -12.38
CA GLY A 197 11.96 -9.69 -12.43
C GLY A 197 12.58 -11.06 -12.50
N ILE A 198 12.07 -12.05 -11.75
CA ILE A 198 12.58 -13.41 -11.74
C ILE A 198 12.19 -14.17 -13.02
N LEU A 199 10.94 -14.06 -13.44
CA LEU A 199 10.43 -14.85 -14.57
C LEU A 199 10.86 -14.30 -15.92
N HIS A 200 10.95 -12.98 -16.05
CA HIS A 200 11.11 -12.31 -17.34
C HIS A 200 12.30 -11.35 -17.42
N ASN A 201 13.01 -11.13 -16.31
CA ASN A 201 14.17 -10.23 -16.22
C ASN A 201 13.87 -8.79 -16.62
N VAL A 202 12.66 -8.34 -16.36
CA VAL A 202 12.17 -6.98 -16.68
C VAL A 202 11.45 -6.36 -15.49
N GLY A 203 11.38 -5.03 -15.45
CA GLY A 203 10.62 -4.25 -14.48
C GLY A 203 9.44 -3.52 -15.10
N SER A 204 9.32 -3.56 -16.44
CA SER A 204 8.17 -3.11 -17.21
C SER A 204 7.47 -4.31 -17.86
N LYS A 205 6.39 -4.08 -18.60
CA LYS A 205 5.68 -5.13 -19.34
C LYS A 205 5.06 -6.19 -18.44
N MET A 206 4.24 -5.74 -17.49
CA MET A 206 3.47 -6.61 -16.57
C MET A 206 2.59 -7.61 -17.32
N GLU A 207 2.22 -7.31 -18.58
CA GLU A 207 1.49 -8.21 -19.46
C GLU A 207 2.18 -9.56 -19.69
N LYS A 208 3.49 -9.63 -19.51
CA LYS A 208 4.23 -10.91 -19.59
C LYS A 208 3.84 -11.92 -18.49
N LEU A 209 3.32 -11.46 -17.38
CA LEU A 209 2.78 -12.33 -16.33
C LEU A 209 1.39 -12.89 -16.67
N HIS A 210 0.78 -12.40 -17.75
CA HIS A 210 -0.56 -12.77 -18.17
C HIS A 210 -0.60 -14.06 -18.99
N ASP A 211 0.55 -14.59 -19.38
CA ASP A 211 0.61 -15.79 -20.19
C ASP A 211 0.33 -17.03 -19.33
N SER A 212 -0.63 -17.85 -19.80
CA SER A 212 -1.02 -19.09 -19.12
C SER A 212 0.16 -20.07 -18.95
N ASP A 213 1.13 -20.03 -19.84
CA ASP A 213 2.34 -20.88 -19.78
C ASP A 213 3.23 -20.57 -18.58
N ASN A 214 2.99 -19.45 -17.91
CA ASN A 214 3.72 -19.07 -16.71
C ASN A 214 3.12 -19.61 -15.40
N ASN A 215 1.94 -20.22 -15.42
CA ASN A 215 1.21 -20.54 -14.17
C ASN A 215 1.97 -21.45 -13.23
N ASP A 216 2.50 -22.57 -13.72
CA ASP A 216 3.27 -23.50 -12.91
C ASP A 216 4.59 -22.89 -12.48
N ARG A 217 5.25 -22.14 -13.37
CA ARG A 217 6.48 -21.42 -13.07
C ARG A 217 6.30 -20.33 -12.01
N ILE A 218 5.17 -19.61 -12.01
CA ILE A 218 4.84 -18.62 -10.98
C ILE A 218 4.73 -19.27 -9.61
N ARG A 219 4.10 -20.47 -9.52
CA ARG A 219 3.98 -21.22 -8.27
C ARG A 219 5.34 -21.69 -7.78
N GLU A 220 6.15 -22.31 -8.64
CA GLU A 220 7.52 -22.76 -8.30
C GLU A 220 8.40 -21.61 -7.82
N VAL A 221 8.36 -20.47 -8.53
CA VAL A 221 9.09 -19.27 -8.13
C VAL A 221 8.62 -18.75 -6.77
N TRP A 222 7.30 -18.73 -6.56
CA TRP A 222 6.73 -18.28 -5.30
C TRP A 222 7.10 -19.17 -4.13
N GLU A 223 7.00 -20.48 -4.28
CA GLU A 223 7.38 -21.44 -3.23
C GLU A 223 8.81 -21.21 -2.76
N LYS A 224 9.74 -21.04 -3.69
CA LYS A 224 11.14 -20.75 -3.36
C LYS A 224 11.33 -19.36 -2.76
N LEU A 225 10.62 -18.34 -3.25
CA LEU A 225 10.64 -16.99 -2.68
C LEU A 225 10.16 -16.99 -1.24
N ASP A 226 9.01 -17.61 -0.97
CA ASP A 226 8.39 -17.63 0.35
C ASP A 226 9.17 -18.46 1.37
N ALA A 227 9.65 -19.62 0.95
CA ALA A 227 10.36 -20.55 1.85
C ALA A 227 11.76 -20.05 2.25
N GLU A 228 12.50 -19.42 1.31
CA GLU A 228 13.94 -19.22 1.51
C GLU A 228 14.39 -17.77 1.20
N ILE A 229 14.08 -17.26 0.00
CA ILE A 229 14.75 -16.09 -0.55
C ILE A 229 14.41 -14.80 0.19
N LEU A 230 13.12 -14.54 0.43
CA LEU A 230 12.68 -13.28 1.05
C LEU A 230 13.23 -13.16 2.47
N ASP A 231 13.10 -14.21 3.28
CA ASP A 231 13.58 -14.19 4.66
C ASP A 231 15.11 -14.05 4.71
N TYR A 232 15.84 -14.73 3.80
CA TYR A 232 17.28 -14.59 3.68
C TYR A 232 17.73 -13.16 3.32
N VAL A 233 17.14 -12.57 2.27
CA VAL A 233 17.49 -11.22 1.82
C VAL A 233 17.26 -10.20 2.93
N PHE A 234 16.11 -10.24 3.60
CA PHE A 234 15.82 -9.29 4.67
C PHE A 234 16.70 -9.49 5.90
N ASN A 235 17.10 -10.73 6.21
CA ASN A 235 18.08 -11.00 7.26
C ASN A 235 19.49 -10.45 6.89
N VAL A 236 19.90 -10.59 5.63
CA VAL A 236 21.16 -9.99 5.15
C VAL A 236 21.10 -8.46 5.23
N LEU A 237 20.00 -7.85 4.81
CA LEU A 237 19.83 -6.40 4.90
C LEU A 237 19.85 -5.91 6.34
N LYS A 238 19.20 -6.60 7.27
CA LYS A 238 19.28 -6.28 8.71
C LYS A 238 20.70 -6.41 9.24
N SER A 239 21.38 -7.51 8.98
CA SER A 239 22.69 -7.81 9.56
C SER A 239 23.86 -7.10 8.91
N GLN A 240 23.80 -6.82 7.61
CA GLN A 240 24.90 -6.30 6.82
C GLN A 240 24.68 -4.86 6.33
N ALA A 241 23.43 -4.48 6.09
CA ALA A 241 23.06 -3.10 5.72
C ALA A 241 22.37 -2.33 6.84
N TYR A 242 22.15 -2.97 8.00
CA TYR A 242 21.53 -2.34 9.17
C TYR A 242 20.17 -1.70 8.88
N ILE A 243 19.42 -2.27 7.96
CA ILE A 243 18.07 -1.82 7.60
C ILE A 243 17.06 -2.69 8.34
N ASP A 244 16.42 -2.13 9.35
CA ASP A 244 15.42 -2.82 10.17
C ASP A 244 13.99 -2.55 9.73
N HIS A 245 13.78 -1.44 9.00
CA HIS A 245 12.44 -1.01 8.63
C HIS A 245 12.40 -0.33 7.26
N THR A 246 11.33 -0.58 6.47
CA THR A 246 11.13 0.11 5.17
C THR A 246 11.01 1.63 5.26
N LYS A 247 10.73 2.21 6.44
CA LYS A 247 10.78 3.66 6.66
C LYS A 247 12.19 4.26 6.59
N GLU A 248 13.22 3.40 6.61
CA GLU A 248 14.63 3.80 6.52
C GLU A 248 15.14 3.91 5.09
N VAL A 249 14.30 3.59 4.10
CA VAL A 249 14.67 3.61 2.70
C VAL A 249 13.82 4.60 1.90
N ASN A 250 14.42 5.22 0.88
CA ASN A 250 13.72 6.13 -0.03
C ASN A 250 12.82 5.36 -1.01
N SER A 251 13.26 4.20 -1.44
CA SER A 251 12.48 3.36 -2.33
C SER A 251 12.67 1.87 -2.00
N VAL A 252 11.57 1.20 -1.72
CA VAL A 252 11.55 -0.25 -1.48
C VAL A 252 11.86 -1.06 -2.74
N TYR A 253 11.75 -0.44 -3.91
CA TYR A 253 12.00 -1.14 -5.17
C TYR A 253 13.48 -1.45 -5.41
N ALA A 254 14.40 -0.84 -4.65
CA ALA A 254 15.80 -1.26 -4.63
C ALA A 254 16.01 -2.69 -4.09
N PHE A 255 15.04 -3.24 -3.38
CA PHE A 255 15.10 -4.64 -2.95
C PHE A 255 14.85 -5.62 -4.11
N VAL A 256 14.16 -5.20 -5.18
CA VAL A 256 13.81 -6.09 -6.31
C VAL A 256 15.06 -6.67 -6.97
N PRO A 257 16.07 -5.89 -7.43
CA PRO A 257 17.31 -6.44 -8.00
C PRO A 257 18.06 -7.36 -7.03
N ILE A 258 18.06 -7.05 -5.74
CA ILE A 258 18.72 -7.89 -4.71
C ILE A 258 18.03 -9.25 -4.62
N ILE A 259 16.70 -9.26 -4.57
CA ILE A 259 15.92 -10.50 -4.48
C ILE A 259 16.10 -11.34 -5.75
N VAL A 260 16.04 -10.71 -6.93
CA VAL A 260 16.25 -11.39 -8.22
C VAL A 260 17.65 -11.98 -8.30
N TYR A 261 18.69 -11.24 -7.91
CA TYR A 261 20.06 -11.73 -7.86
C TYR A 261 20.20 -12.93 -6.92
N THR A 262 19.66 -12.81 -5.71
CA THR A 262 19.71 -13.87 -4.70
C THR A 262 18.96 -15.12 -5.17
N TYR A 263 17.83 -14.95 -5.83
CA TYR A 263 17.08 -16.05 -6.42
C TYR A 263 17.90 -16.79 -7.49
N LYS A 264 18.56 -16.04 -8.39
CA LYS A 264 19.43 -16.58 -9.45
C LYS A 264 20.61 -17.38 -8.87
N LYS A 265 21.25 -16.88 -7.80
CA LYS A 265 22.40 -17.55 -7.15
C LYS A 265 22.00 -18.73 -6.25
N GLY A 266 20.74 -18.78 -5.83
CA GLY A 266 20.29 -19.70 -4.78
C GLY A 266 20.64 -19.18 -3.38
N ALA A 267 19.67 -19.19 -2.47
CA ALA A 267 19.63 -18.43 -1.22
C ALA A 267 20.88 -18.49 -0.33
N ASN A 268 21.58 -19.59 -0.29
CA ASN A 268 22.66 -19.83 0.68
C ASN A 268 24.07 -19.55 0.15
N LYS A 269 24.21 -18.82 -0.97
CA LYS A 269 25.48 -18.81 -1.71
C LYS A 269 26.05 -17.41 -2.00
N LEU A 270 25.54 -16.36 -1.36
CA LEU A 270 26.18 -15.05 -1.48
C LEU A 270 27.44 -15.00 -0.62
N SER A 271 28.58 -14.79 -1.26
CA SER A 271 29.85 -14.57 -0.57
C SER A 271 29.85 -13.21 0.14
N GLN A 272 30.71 -13.06 1.17
CA GLN A 272 30.88 -11.78 1.86
C GLN A 272 31.28 -10.64 0.92
N HIS A 273 32.01 -10.96 -0.14
CA HIS A 273 32.40 -10.00 -1.16
C HIS A 273 31.19 -9.51 -1.98
N GLU A 274 30.33 -10.42 -2.42
CA GLU A 274 29.08 -10.08 -3.12
C GLU A 274 28.16 -9.26 -2.23
N ILE A 275 27.98 -9.65 -0.97
CA ILE A 275 27.17 -8.92 0.01
C ILE A 275 27.71 -7.49 0.19
N LYS A 276 29.01 -7.28 0.33
CA LYS A 276 29.59 -5.94 0.44
C LYS A 276 29.30 -5.06 -0.78
N LYS A 277 29.44 -5.59 -1.99
CA LYS A 277 29.14 -4.86 -3.23
C LYS A 277 27.64 -4.56 -3.36
N MET A 278 26.80 -5.53 -3.04
CA MET A 278 25.35 -5.40 -3.01
C MET A 278 24.90 -4.29 -2.04
N VAL A 279 25.43 -4.31 -0.81
CA VAL A 279 25.10 -3.30 0.21
C VAL A 279 25.60 -1.91 -0.22
N LYS A 280 26.82 -1.82 -0.77
CA LYS A 280 27.34 -0.55 -1.31
C LYS A 280 26.42 0.02 -2.38
N TRP A 281 26.06 -0.78 -3.39
CA TRP A 281 25.11 -0.36 -4.42
C TRP A 281 23.76 0.02 -3.84
N PHE A 282 23.24 -0.76 -2.88
CA PHE A 282 21.95 -0.47 -2.25
C PHE A 282 21.94 0.91 -1.61
N TYR A 283 22.96 1.28 -0.84
CA TYR A 283 23.05 2.60 -0.24
C TYR A 283 23.07 3.71 -1.29
N TYR A 284 23.89 3.58 -2.34
CA TYR A 284 23.92 4.58 -3.40
C TYR A 284 22.59 4.67 -4.17
N SER A 285 21.90 3.58 -4.35
CA SER A 285 20.56 3.59 -4.97
C SER A 285 19.55 4.40 -4.16
N GLN A 286 19.67 4.36 -2.83
CA GLN A 286 18.85 5.16 -1.92
C GLN A 286 19.29 6.62 -1.90
N ILE A 287 20.57 6.90 -1.71
CA ILE A 287 21.13 8.25 -1.62
C ILE A 287 20.93 9.03 -2.93
N ARG A 288 21.06 8.37 -4.06
CA ARG A 288 20.91 8.96 -5.39
C ARG A 288 19.50 8.84 -5.98
N PHE A 289 18.53 8.40 -5.17
CA PHE A 289 17.11 8.36 -5.54
C PHE A 289 16.82 7.60 -6.83
N ARG A 290 17.52 6.45 -7.04
CA ARG A 290 17.45 5.75 -8.32
C ARG A 290 16.02 5.38 -8.73
N TYR A 291 15.17 4.96 -7.81
CA TYR A 291 13.83 4.44 -8.09
C TYR A 291 12.68 5.38 -7.71
N ILE A 292 12.93 6.67 -7.54
CA ILE A 292 11.87 7.65 -7.27
C ILE A 292 11.10 8.03 -8.54
N SER A 293 11.74 7.97 -9.70
CA SER A 293 11.13 8.24 -11.01
C SER A 293 11.52 7.20 -12.03
N GLN A 294 10.66 7.00 -13.04
CA GLN A 294 10.89 6.06 -14.15
C GLN A 294 11.19 4.63 -13.64
N LEU A 295 10.45 4.20 -12.60
CA LEU A 295 10.69 2.93 -11.92
C LEU A 295 10.76 1.73 -12.89
N PRO A 296 9.78 1.49 -13.79
CA PRO A 296 9.80 0.33 -14.65
C PRO A 296 11.03 0.27 -15.55
N GLN A 297 11.38 1.41 -16.18
CA GLN A 297 12.51 1.50 -17.13
C GLN A 297 13.87 1.33 -16.42
N LYS A 298 13.98 1.86 -15.18
CA LYS A 298 15.21 1.68 -14.40
C LYS A 298 15.35 0.25 -13.89
N LEU A 299 14.25 -0.38 -13.50
CA LEU A 299 14.25 -1.81 -13.18
C LEU A 299 14.62 -2.66 -14.38
N ASP A 300 14.12 -2.38 -15.59
CA ASP A 300 14.50 -3.10 -16.81
C ASP A 300 16.02 -3.09 -17.03
N LYS A 301 16.64 -1.90 -16.92
CA LYS A 301 18.09 -1.75 -17.07
C LYS A 301 18.86 -2.52 -16.01
N ASP A 302 18.43 -2.40 -14.75
CA ASP A 302 19.13 -3.03 -13.63
C ASP A 302 18.98 -4.54 -13.64
N LEU A 303 17.79 -5.06 -13.92
CA LEU A 303 17.53 -6.49 -14.02
C LEU A 303 18.27 -7.13 -15.20
N THR A 304 18.39 -6.41 -16.32
CA THR A 304 19.21 -6.87 -17.46
C THR A 304 20.68 -7.08 -17.03
N ILE A 305 21.24 -6.18 -16.23
CA ILE A 305 22.60 -6.32 -15.69
C ILE A 305 22.67 -7.47 -14.69
N ILE A 306 21.68 -7.58 -13.77
CA ILE A 306 21.61 -8.65 -12.77
C ILE A 306 21.66 -10.04 -13.43
N VAL A 307 21.03 -10.18 -14.59
CA VAL A 307 20.96 -11.48 -15.26
C VAL A 307 22.19 -11.80 -16.08
N ASN A 308 22.78 -10.80 -16.75
CA ASN A 308 23.83 -11.00 -17.73
C ASN A 308 25.24 -10.93 -17.14
N GLU A 309 25.39 -10.45 -15.91
CA GLU A 309 26.70 -10.22 -15.31
C GLU A 309 26.97 -11.11 -14.10
N ASP A 310 28.22 -11.56 -13.97
CA ASP A 310 28.64 -12.34 -12.79
C ASP A 310 28.82 -11.44 -11.55
N ASN A 311 29.24 -10.19 -11.75
CA ASN A 311 29.43 -9.19 -10.70
C ASN A 311 28.57 -7.94 -11.00
N PRO A 312 27.25 -8.04 -10.91
CA PRO A 312 26.33 -7.01 -11.40
C PRO A 312 26.40 -5.71 -10.61
N PHE A 313 26.68 -5.75 -9.31
CA PHE A 313 26.56 -4.59 -8.43
C PHE A 313 27.59 -3.49 -8.72
N ASP A 314 28.77 -3.82 -9.21
CA ASP A 314 29.74 -2.81 -9.66
C ASP A 314 29.24 -2.08 -10.91
N LYS A 315 28.64 -2.81 -11.87
CA LYS A 315 28.05 -2.21 -13.08
C LYS A 315 26.81 -1.37 -12.74
N LEU A 316 25.98 -1.85 -11.83
CA LEU A 316 24.83 -1.10 -11.32
C LEU A 316 25.25 0.18 -10.61
N LEU A 317 26.36 0.16 -9.86
CA LEU A 317 26.92 1.36 -9.23
C LEU A 317 27.43 2.35 -10.28
N ASN A 318 28.09 1.84 -11.32
CA ASN A 318 28.55 2.67 -12.44
C ASN A 318 27.38 3.33 -13.19
N LEU A 319 26.23 2.65 -13.35
CA LEU A 319 25.04 3.28 -13.92
C LEU A 319 24.57 4.47 -13.08
N ILE A 320 24.61 4.36 -11.75
CA ILE A 320 24.28 5.49 -10.89
C ILE A 320 25.30 6.61 -11.07
N ALA A 321 26.59 6.27 -11.17
CA ALA A 321 27.66 7.24 -11.37
C ALA A 321 27.54 8.05 -12.66
N LEU A 322 27.04 7.43 -13.72
CA LEU A 322 26.79 8.10 -15.01
C LEU A 322 25.63 9.13 -14.93
N GLU A 323 24.66 8.87 -14.07
CA GLU A 323 23.49 9.75 -13.91
C GLU A 323 23.74 10.84 -12.86
N ARG A 324 24.50 10.53 -11.80
CA ARG A 324 24.74 11.41 -10.64
C ARG A 324 26.12 11.14 -10.04
N ASN A 325 26.82 12.22 -9.63
CA ASN A 325 28.07 12.07 -8.89
C ASN A 325 27.87 11.20 -7.64
N LEU A 326 28.78 10.25 -7.43
CA LEU A 326 28.79 9.39 -6.23
C LEU A 326 29.37 10.11 -5.01
N GLU A 327 30.20 11.15 -5.21
CA GLU A 327 30.74 11.94 -4.12
C GLU A 327 29.61 12.66 -3.36
N ILE A 328 29.60 12.49 -2.04
CA ILE A 328 28.60 13.07 -1.15
C ILE A 328 29.21 14.31 -0.50
N THR A 329 28.69 15.48 -0.85
CA THR A 329 29.20 16.76 -0.36
C THR A 329 28.42 17.28 0.86
N SER A 330 29.04 18.13 1.67
CA SER A 330 28.38 18.77 2.83
C SER A 330 27.14 19.57 2.44
N ASN A 331 27.17 20.21 1.26
CA ASN A 331 26.08 21.05 0.76
C ASN A 331 24.80 20.26 0.50
N GLU A 332 24.90 18.94 0.23
CA GLU A 332 23.74 18.07 0.05
C GLU A 332 22.94 17.86 1.35
N PHE A 333 23.51 18.22 2.51
CA PHE A 333 22.86 18.13 3.81
C PHE A 333 22.37 19.49 4.33
N GLU A 334 22.69 20.59 3.65
CA GLU A 334 22.24 21.93 4.03
C GLU A 334 20.77 22.13 3.69
N GLY A 335 19.98 22.58 4.67
CA GLY A 335 18.54 22.84 4.47
C GLY A 335 17.64 21.59 4.44
N VAL A 336 18.19 20.40 4.56
CA VAL A 336 17.44 19.16 4.54
C VAL A 336 17.03 18.78 5.95
N GLY A 337 15.71 18.73 6.20
CA GLY A 337 15.19 18.36 7.54
C GLY A 337 15.57 16.92 7.93
N ILE A 338 15.56 16.68 9.25
CA ILE A 338 15.93 15.39 9.89
C ILE A 338 15.16 14.16 9.35
N GLN A 339 14.09 14.39 8.59
CA GLN A 339 13.26 13.31 7.99
C GLN A 339 13.89 12.63 6.78
N VAL A 340 15.04 13.05 6.33
CA VAL A 340 15.66 12.47 5.16
C VAL A 340 16.28 11.13 5.49
N VAL A 341 15.82 10.13 4.77
CA VAL A 341 16.29 8.74 4.80
C VAL A 341 17.82 8.64 4.72
N VAL A 342 18.48 9.55 3.99
CA VAL A 342 19.94 9.63 3.89
C VAL A 342 20.59 9.87 5.25
N LEU A 343 20.06 10.82 6.06
CA LEU A 343 20.59 11.06 7.41
C LEU A 343 20.35 9.88 8.34
N ARG A 344 19.23 9.17 8.17
CA ARG A 344 18.94 7.94 8.92
C ARG A 344 19.88 6.82 8.53
N LEU A 345 20.11 6.60 7.24
CA LEU A 345 21.07 5.61 6.74
C LEU A 345 22.48 5.91 7.24
N LEU A 346 22.94 7.15 7.18
CA LEU A 346 24.23 7.57 7.72
C LEU A 346 24.28 7.42 9.25
N HIS A 347 23.25 7.82 9.96
CA HIS A 347 23.17 7.64 11.42
C HIS A 347 23.22 6.16 11.81
N THR A 348 22.58 5.28 11.04
CA THR A 348 22.61 3.83 11.25
C THR A 348 24.02 3.29 11.01
N LEU A 349 24.69 3.70 9.94
CA LEU A 349 26.09 3.37 9.68
C LEU A 349 27.01 3.83 10.83
N PHE A 350 26.84 5.06 11.33
CA PHE A 350 27.66 5.60 12.43
C PHE A 350 27.40 4.95 13.79
N ARG A 351 26.17 4.54 14.11
CA ARG A 351 25.88 3.81 15.34
C ARG A 351 26.62 2.47 15.38
N HIS A 352 26.76 1.81 14.25
CA HIS A 352 27.41 0.50 14.17
C HIS A 352 28.93 0.58 13.98
N ASP A 353 29.46 1.67 13.39
CA ASP A 353 30.93 1.84 13.25
C ASP A 353 31.61 2.10 14.61
N ARG A 354 30.90 2.61 15.62
CA ARG A 354 31.39 2.60 17.01
C ARG A 354 31.61 1.19 17.58
N ALA A 355 30.98 0.18 16.98
CA ALA A 355 31.08 -1.21 17.44
C ALA A 355 32.10 -2.05 16.65
N LYS A 356 32.42 -1.69 15.40
CA LYS A 356 33.42 -2.44 14.56
C LYS A 356 34.08 -1.50 13.54
N ASN A 357 35.32 -1.10 13.85
CA ASN A 357 36.23 -0.37 12.95
C ASN A 357 36.34 -1.00 11.56
N HIS A 358 36.35 -0.18 10.49
CA HIS A 358 37.09 -0.31 9.23
C HIS A 358 36.39 -0.14 7.88
N LEU A 359 35.12 0.21 7.70
CA LEU A 359 34.57 0.25 6.34
C LEU A 359 34.10 1.63 5.82
N VAL A 360 33.94 2.64 6.66
CA VAL A 360 33.44 3.96 6.24
C VAL A 360 34.41 5.12 6.58
N ARG A 361 35.62 4.78 6.97
CA ARG A 361 36.56 5.77 7.54
C ARG A 361 37.15 6.77 6.53
N LEU A 362 36.99 6.56 5.23
CA LEU A 362 37.85 7.27 4.28
C LEU A 362 37.24 8.52 3.61
N GLU A 363 35.92 8.67 3.54
CA GLU A 363 35.36 9.78 2.73
C GLU A 363 34.36 10.71 3.47
N LEU A 364 33.91 10.34 4.67
CA LEU A 364 32.87 11.12 5.39
C LEU A 364 33.40 11.87 6.64
N GLN A 365 34.65 11.72 6.99
CA GLN A 365 35.24 12.35 8.20
C GLN A 365 35.19 13.89 8.24
N PRO A 366 35.34 14.64 7.14
CA PRO A 366 35.30 16.10 7.20
C PRO A 366 33.92 16.66 7.50
N VAL A 367 32.86 15.96 7.04
CA VAL A 367 31.48 16.48 7.08
C VAL A 367 30.87 16.47 8.49
N PHE A 368 31.32 15.56 9.35
CA PHE A 368 30.72 15.33 10.68
C PHE A 368 31.45 15.99 11.84
N ARG A 369 32.73 16.38 11.71
CA ARG A 369 33.47 17.05 12.79
C ARG A 369 32.88 18.41 13.20
N GLY A 370 32.12 19.07 12.35
CA GLY A 370 31.58 20.41 12.64
C GLY A 370 30.24 20.47 13.35
N ARG A 371 29.42 19.40 13.32
CA ARG A 371 28.02 19.47 13.82
C ARG A 371 27.60 18.46 14.91
N CYS A 372 28.46 17.52 15.28
CA CYS A 372 28.14 16.59 16.39
C CYS A 372 28.23 17.20 17.79
N MET A 373 28.68 18.45 17.95
CA MET A 373 28.72 19.08 19.26
C MET A 373 27.43 19.73 19.75
N GLY A 374 26.36 19.70 18.96
CA GLY A 374 25.08 20.38 19.27
C GLY A 374 23.89 19.48 19.61
N LEU A 375 24.01 18.16 19.48
CA LEU A 375 22.92 17.25 19.80
C LEU A 375 23.03 16.70 21.22
N HIS A 376 22.69 17.51 22.21
CA HIS A 376 22.30 17.02 23.52
C HIS A 376 21.00 16.20 23.38
N LEU A 377 21.14 14.88 23.35
CA LEU A 377 20.06 13.98 23.61
C LEU A 377 19.63 14.12 25.08
N GLY A 378 18.54 14.86 25.30
CA GLY A 378 17.87 14.88 26.59
C GLY A 378 17.34 13.48 26.92
N HIS A 379 18.14 12.68 27.60
CA HIS A 379 17.67 11.54 28.38
C HIS A 379 16.84 12.11 29.53
N ARG A 380 15.54 12.04 29.47
CA ARG A 380 14.70 12.09 30.68
C ARG A 380 14.80 10.73 31.36
N ASP A 381 15.66 10.64 32.34
CA ASP A 381 15.62 9.61 33.37
C ASP A 381 14.29 9.72 34.14
N HIS A 382 13.41 8.79 33.95
CA HIS A 382 12.33 8.51 34.87
C HIS A 382 12.76 7.39 35.84
N SER A 383 13.60 7.76 36.80
CA SER A 383 13.78 7.00 38.03
C SER A 383 13.87 8.00 39.18
N ARG A 384 12.75 8.20 39.89
CA ARG A 384 12.61 8.45 41.34
C ARG A 384 11.33 9.25 41.63
N GLN A 385 10.46 8.62 42.19
CA GLN A 385 9.50 8.77 43.28
C GLN A 385 8.15 8.21 42.96
#